data_aca40936217aba493a37cbe50ca58839
#
_entry.id   aca40936217aba493a37cbe50ca58839
#
_cell.length_a   1.000
_cell.length_b   1.000
_cell.length_c   1.000
_cell.angle_alpha   90.00
_cell.angle_beta   90.00
_cell.angle_gamma   90.00
#
_symmetry.space_group_name_H-M   'P 1'
#
loop_
_entity.id
_entity.type
_entity.pdbx_description
1 polymer ?
#
loop_
_entity_poly.entity_id
_entity_poly.type
_entity_poly.pdbx_seq_one_letter_code
_entity_poly.pdbx_strand_id
1 'polypeptide(L)'
;WHGYGNLIGFRYVLLITIMKKRLFSGIQPSGEVHIGNYLGAIKNWISLLDDYDCIFSIVDYHAITIEYDPGIMQERIINAAATNIAAGLDPDKCIIFVQSQVPEHTELTWILNALTPMGILERMTQFKDKSQQNEKNINVGLFDYPVLQTADILLYKGQTVPVGEDQVQHIELSREIARKFNTRYGELFPEPQHLLSNAPRIMGLDGKNK
;
A
#
# COMPACT_ATOMS: atom_id res chain seq x y z
N TRP A 1 14.13 48.86 -51.29
CA TRP A 1 13.59 49.38 -50.02
C TRP A 1 13.44 48.23 -49.05
N HIS A 2 14.10 48.41 -47.91
CA HIS A 2 14.29 47.48 -46.82
C HIS A 2 12.97 47.14 -46.07
N GLY A 3 12.73 45.90 -45.73
CA GLY A 3 11.71 45.48 -44.82
C GLY A 3 12.28 44.43 -43.87
N TYR A 4 12.60 44.85 -42.65
CA TYR A 4 13.01 43.97 -41.57
C TYR A 4 11.82 43.15 -41.10
N GLY A 5 11.83 41.82 -41.30
CA GLY A 5 10.93 40.91 -40.70
C GLY A 5 11.55 40.33 -39.43
N ASN A 6 11.09 40.78 -38.26
CA ASN A 6 11.42 40.24 -36.97
C ASN A 6 10.79 38.84 -36.80
N LEU A 7 11.60 37.80 -36.89
CA LEU A 7 11.28 36.46 -36.48
C LEU A 7 11.35 36.37 -34.95
N ILE A 8 10.21 36.63 -34.30
CA ILE A 8 10.04 36.26 -32.88
C ILE A 8 9.95 34.75 -32.81
N GLY A 9 11.08 34.12 -32.52
CA GLY A 9 11.14 32.67 -32.23
C GLY A 9 10.37 32.35 -30.94
N PHE A 10 9.14 31.89 -31.05
CA PHE A 10 8.45 31.24 -29.96
C PHE A 10 9.16 29.91 -29.67
N ARG A 11 10.04 29.92 -28.68
CA ARG A 11 10.54 28.72 -28.03
C ARG A 11 9.38 28.10 -27.23
N TYR A 12 8.66 27.17 -27.83
CA TYR A 12 7.80 26.28 -27.10
C TYR A 12 8.72 25.40 -26.26
N VAL A 13 8.90 25.75 -24.99
CA VAL A 13 9.43 24.82 -23.98
C VAL A 13 8.32 23.83 -23.75
N LEU A 14 8.41 22.67 -24.39
CA LEU A 14 7.55 21.53 -24.12
C LEU A 14 7.91 21.05 -22.71
N LEU A 15 7.22 21.55 -21.69
CA LEU A 15 7.24 21.00 -20.34
C LEU A 15 6.58 19.63 -20.45
N ILE A 16 7.37 18.60 -20.74
CA ILE A 16 6.98 17.21 -20.52
C ILE A 16 6.94 17.07 -19.00
N THR A 17 5.78 17.29 -18.41
CA THR A 17 5.53 16.91 -17.02
C THR A 17 5.59 15.37 -17.01
N ILE A 18 6.74 14.81 -16.61
CA ILE A 18 6.86 13.39 -16.36
C ILE A 18 5.92 13.10 -15.21
N MET A 19 4.79 12.46 -15.51
CA MET A 19 3.85 12.06 -14.46
C MET A 19 4.58 11.07 -13.54
N LYS A 20 4.66 11.40 -12.26
CA LYS A 20 5.24 10.52 -11.25
C LYS A 20 4.45 9.21 -11.22
N LYS A 21 5.15 8.09 -11.04
CA LYS A 21 4.50 6.81 -10.80
C LYS A 21 3.73 6.87 -9.49
N ARG A 22 2.55 6.25 -9.48
CA ARG A 22 1.74 6.17 -8.26
C ARG A 22 2.28 5.11 -7.33
N LEU A 23 2.51 5.53 -6.10
CA LEU A 23 2.94 4.67 -5.02
C LEU A 23 1.80 4.50 -4.02
N PHE A 24 1.53 3.26 -3.63
CA PHE A 24 0.57 2.93 -2.58
C PHE A 24 1.25 2.18 -1.45
N SER A 25 0.93 2.54 -0.21
CA SER A 25 1.30 1.74 0.97
C SER A 25 0.29 1.94 2.10
N GLY A 26 0.33 1.06 3.10
CA GLY A 26 -0.58 1.11 4.22
C GLY A 26 0.08 0.73 5.54
N ILE A 27 -0.46 1.25 6.64
CA ILE A 27 -0.08 0.89 7.99
C ILE A 27 -1.30 0.44 8.78
N GLN A 28 -1.20 -0.70 9.46
CA GLN A 28 -2.26 -1.17 10.35
C GLN A 28 -2.24 -0.39 11.66
N PRO A 29 -3.40 0.04 12.18
CA PRO A 29 -3.52 0.66 13.50
C PRO A 29 -3.54 -0.41 14.61
N SER A 30 -2.56 -1.32 14.61
CA SER A 30 -2.52 -2.50 15.47
C SER A 30 -1.89 -2.28 16.86
N GLY A 31 -1.41 -1.06 17.15
CA GLY A 31 -0.78 -0.71 18.43
C GLY A 31 -0.10 0.65 18.39
N GLU A 32 0.69 0.95 19.41
CA GLU A 32 1.52 2.14 19.40
C GLU A 32 2.62 2.03 18.34
N VAL A 33 2.81 3.13 17.60
CA VAL A 33 3.90 3.22 16.62
C VAL A 33 5.22 3.30 17.37
N HIS A 34 6.08 2.31 17.19
CA HIS A 34 7.39 2.24 17.83
C HIS A 34 8.52 2.54 16.84
N ILE A 35 9.73 2.67 17.33
CA ILE A 35 10.92 3.01 16.55
C ILE A 35 11.14 2.07 15.35
N GLY A 36 10.73 0.80 15.47
CA GLY A 36 10.79 -0.19 14.39
C GLY A 36 9.87 0.15 13.23
N ASN A 37 8.65 0.64 13.48
CA ASN A 37 7.74 1.11 12.43
C ASN A 37 8.31 2.35 11.73
N TYR A 38 8.86 3.29 12.51
CA TYR A 38 9.49 4.49 11.97
C TYR A 38 10.65 4.15 11.04
N LEU A 39 11.61 3.38 11.50
CA LEU A 39 12.81 3.05 10.72
C LEU A 39 12.52 2.03 9.58
N GLY A 40 11.58 1.11 9.80
CA GLY A 40 11.23 0.06 8.83
C GLY A 40 10.34 0.52 7.68
N ALA A 41 9.45 1.49 7.93
CA ALA A 41 8.46 1.93 6.95
C ALA A 41 8.44 3.45 6.77
N ILE A 42 8.11 4.22 7.83
CA ILE A 42 7.77 5.64 7.71
C ILE A 42 8.94 6.46 7.15
N LYS A 43 10.16 6.25 7.64
CA LYS A 43 11.35 6.93 7.12
C LYS A 43 11.59 6.67 5.63
N ASN A 44 11.34 5.44 5.17
CA ASN A 44 11.43 5.10 3.75
C ASN A 44 10.36 5.81 2.95
N TRP A 45 9.11 5.86 3.42
CA TRP A 45 8.02 6.56 2.75
C TRP A 45 8.30 8.06 2.56
N ILE A 46 8.82 8.72 3.62
CA ILE A 46 9.19 10.13 3.56
C ILE A 46 10.22 10.39 2.45
N SER A 47 11.20 9.51 2.28
CA SER A 47 12.22 9.65 1.23
C SER A 47 11.68 9.49 -0.19
N LEU A 48 10.46 8.95 -0.37
CA LEU A 48 9.83 8.70 -1.67
C LEU A 48 8.85 9.80 -2.08
N LEU A 49 8.50 10.74 -1.18
CA LEU A 49 7.49 11.78 -1.42
C LEU A 49 7.81 12.68 -2.63
N ASP A 50 9.08 12.97 -2.86
CA ASP A 50 9.48 13.85 -3.96
C ASP A 50 9.57 13.12 -5.31
N ASP A 51 9.66 11.77 -5.31
CA ASP A 51 9.84 10.97 -6.51
C ASP A 51 8.55 10.34 -7.04
N TYR A 52 7.53 10.15 -6.16
CA TYR A 52 6.30 9.43 -6.48
C TYR A 52 5.05 10.27 -6.20
N ASP A 53 3.93 9.90 -6.84
CA ASP A 53 2.58 10.31 -6.48
C ASP A 53 2.10 9.35 -5.35
N CYS A 54 2.26 9.79 -4.10
CA CYS A 54 2.17 8.92 -2.93
C CYS A 54 0.78 8.90 -2.31
N ILE A 55 0.27 7.71 -2.05
CA ILE A 55 -0.99 7.45 -1.36
C ILE A 55 -0.72 6.49 -0.19
N PHE A 56 -1.09 6.90 1.02
CA PHE A 56 -0.93 6.12 2.24
C PHE A 56 -2.26 5.91 2.94
N SER A 57 -2.54 4.66 3.32
CA SER A 57 -3.78 4.28 3.98
C SER A 57 -3.53 3.80 5.41
N ILE A 58 -4.37 4.21 6.34
CA ILE A 58 -4.50 3.55 7.63
C ILE A 58 -5.47 2.38 7.41
N VAL A 59 -4.92 1.16 7.37
CA VAL A 59 -5.63 -0.04 6.91
C VAL A 59 -6.33 -0.75 8.08
N ASP A 60 -7.43 -0.16 8.51
CA ASP A 60 -8.22 -0.62 9.66
C ASP A 60 -8.99 -1.92 9.36
N TYR A 61 -9.44 -2.18 8.14
CA TYR A 61 -10.01 -3.47 7.77
C TYR A 61 -9.00 -4.63 7.91
N HIS A 62 -7.72 -4.38 7.61
CA HIS A 62 -6.70 -5.40 7.86
C HIS A 62 -6.46 -5.62 9.35
N ALA A 63 -6.63 -4.59 10.18
CA ALA A 63 -6.43 -4.71 11.62
C ALA A 63 -7.49 -5.59 12.30
N ILE A 64 -8.71 -5.65 11.77
CA ILE A 64 -9.80 -6.46 12.35
C ILE A 64 -9.77 -7.94 11.95
N THR A 65 -8.81 -8.36 11.12
CA THR A 65 -8.65 -9.77 10.72
C THR A 65 -8.09 -10.65 11.84
N ILE A 66 -7.54 -10.04 12.89
CA ILE A 66 -7.04 -10.67 14.11
C ILE A 66 -7.84 -10.17 15.31
N GLU A 67 -7.58 -10.74 16.49
CA GLU A 67 -8.23 -10.26 17.73
C GLU A 67 -7.87 -8.79 18.01
N TYR A 68 -8.88 -7.97 18.27
CA TYR A 68 -8.74 -6.54 18.54
C TYR A 68 -9.79 -6.07 19.55
N ASP A 69 -9.53 -4.91 20.19
CA ASP A 69 -10.49 -4.23 21.05
C ASP A 69 -11.23 -3.13 20.26
N PRO A 70 -12.54 -3.29 20.01
CA PRO A 70 -13.32 -2.30 19.28
C PRO A 70 -13.37 -0.94 20.01
N GLY A 71 -13.28 -0.95 21.35
CA GLY A 71 -13.41 0.27 22.17
C GLY A 71 -12.26 1.27 21.94
N ILE A 72 -11.09 0.80 21.52
CA ILE A 72 -9.89 1.64 21.30
C ILE A 72 -9.48 1.76 19.85
N MET A 73 -10.19 1.10 18.92
CA MET A 73 -9.81 1.06 17.49
C MET A 73 -9.79 2.47 16.88
N GLN A 74 -10.79 3.29 17.17
CA GLN A 74 -10.83 4.66 16.64
C GLN A 74 -9.65 5.50 17.14
N GLU A 75 -9.28 5.37 18.42
CA GLU A 75 -8.11 6.06 18.97
C GLU A 75 -6.84 5.60 18.27
N ARG A 76 -6.67 4.29 18.04
CA ARG A 76 -5.52 3.72 17.33
C ARG A 76 -5.40 4.22 15.89
N ILE A 77 -6.53 4.35 15.18
CA ILE A 77 -6.58 4.90 13.82
C ILE A 77 -6.07 6.36 13.83
N ILE A 78 -6.59 7.18 14.73
CA ILE A 78 -6.19 8.59 14.85
C ILE A 78 -4.71 8.70 15.23
N ASN A 79 -4.26 7.92 16.21
CA ASN A 79 -2.86 7.91 16.65
C ASN A 79 -1.91 7.46 15.54
N ALA A 80 -2.29 6.45 14.75
CA ALA A 80 -1.49 6.02 13.59
C ALA A 80 -1.35 7.15 12.56
N ALA A 81 -2.44 7.84 12.22
CA ALA A 81 -2.41 8.96 11.28
C ALA A 81 -1.56 10.12 11.84
N ALA A 82 -1.82 10.53 13.08
CA ALA A 82 -1.09 11.63 13.74
C ALA A 82 0.41 11.35 13.83
N THR A 83 0.79 10.13 14.21
CA THR A 83 2.20 9.72 14.31
C THR A 83 2.90 9.74 12.96
N ASN A 84 2.25 9.29 11.89
CA ASN A 84 2.82 9.33 10.54
C ASN A 84 3.07 10.78 10.10
N ILE A 85 2.11 11.67 10.31
CA ILE A 85 2.26 13.10 9.99
C ILE A 85 3.36 13.74 10.84
N ALA A 86 3.37 13.50 12.15
CA ALA A 86 4.39 14.02 13.06
C ALA A 86 5.81 13.52 12.73
N ALA A 87 5.91 12.30 12.20
CA ALA A 87 7.16 11.72 11.73
C ALA A 87 7.69 12.32 10.43
N GLY A 88 6.88 13.14 9.72
CA GLY A 88 7.28 13.86 8.52
C GLY A 88 6.58 13.42 7.23
N LEU A 89 5.52 12.61 7.32
CA LEU A 89 4.69 12.28 6.17
C LEU A 89 3.78 13.50 5.86
N ASP A 90 4.27 14.33 4.94
CA ASP A 90 3.70 15.66 4.65
C ASP A 90 2.38 15.56 3.86
N PRO A 91 1.22 15.98 4.43
CA PRO A 91 -0.07 15.93 3.74
C PRO A 91 -0.18 16.82 2.50
N ASP A 92 0.71 17.81 2.35
CA ASP A 92 0.77 18.65 1.14
C ASP A 92 1.46 17.91 -0.03
N LYS A 93 2.19 16.82 0.26
CA LYS A 93 2.95 16.02 -0.71
C LYS A 93 2.35 14.65 -0.99
N CYS A 94 1.41 14.18 -0.17
CA CYS A 94 0.80 12.86 -0.29
C CYS A 94 -0.65 12.84 0.17
N ILE A 95 -1.38 11.81 -0.23
CA ILE A 95 -2.72 11.55 0.29
C ILE A 95 -2.58 10.60 1.49
N ILE A 96 -3.24 10.94 2.59
CA ILE A 96 -3.37 10.08 3.77
C ILE A 96 -4.86 9.92 4.08
N PHE A 97 -5.33 8.68 4.22
CA PHE A 97 -6.74 8.40 4.49
C PHE A 97 -6.91 7.13 5.32
N VAL A 98 -8.13 6.91 5.81
CA VAL A 98 -8.53 5.69 6.54
C VAL A 98 -9.27 4.78 5.56
N GLN A 99 -8.86 3.52 5.47
CA GLN A 99 -9.35 2.53 4.50
C GLN A 99 -10.88 2.39 4.57
N SER A 100 -11.45 2.28 5.76
CA SER A 100 -12.90 2.10 5.95
C SER A 100 -13.74 3.31 5.54
N GLN A 101 -13.14 4.47 5.32
CA GLN A 101 -13.84 5.66 4.81
C GLN A 101 -14.04 5.62 3.29
N VAL A 102 -13.50 4.60 2.61
CA VAL A 102 -13.63 4.38 1.16
C VAL A 102 -14.20 2.98 0.93
N PRO A 103 -15.54 2.83 0.84
CA PRO A 103 -16.23 1.54 0.71
C PRO A 103 -15.78 0.71 -0.50
N GLU A 104 -15.29 1.35 -1.55
CA GLU A 104 -14.84 0.74 -2.79
C GLU A 104 -13.71 -0.28 -2.60
N HIS A 105 -12.95 -0.19 -1.51
CA HIS A 105 -11.97 -1.22 -1.13
C HIS A 105 -12.62 -2.59 -0.98
N THR A 106 -13.74 -2.66 -0.25
CA THR A 106 -14.47 -3.92 -0.04
C THR A 106 -15.27 -4.35 -1.26
N GLU A 107 -15.81 -3.41 -2.02
CA GLU A 107 -16.52 -3.71 -3.28
C GLU A 107 -15.57 -4.31 -4.30
N LEU A 108 -14.39 -3.70 -4.51
CA LEU A 108 -13.37 -4.25 -5.41
C LEU A 108 -12.85 -5.59 -4.91
N THR A 109 -12.65 -5.75 -3.59
CA THR A 109 -12.25 -7.04 -3.00
C THR A 109 -13.21 -8.14 -3.38
N TRP A 110 -14.53 -7.90 -3.29
CA TRP A 110 -15.54 -8.90 -3.67
C TRP A 110 -15.44 -9.31 -5.15
N ILE A 111 -15.20 -8.35 -6.03
CA ILE A 111 -15.02 -8.61 -7.47
C ILE A 111 -13.75 -9.43 -7.71
N LEU A 112 -12.64 -9.07 -7.06
CA LEU A 112 -11.36 -9.76 -7.20
C LEU A 112 -11.38 -11.16 -6.59
N ASN A 113 -12.15 -11.39 -5.53
CA ASN A 113 -12.39 -12.72 -4.95
C ASN A 113 -12.98 -13.69 -5.99
N ALA A 114 -13.89 -13.22 -6.84
CA ALA A 114 -14.45 -14.05 -7.91
C ALA A 114 -13.42 -14.43 -9.00
N LEU A 115 -12.24 -13.83 -9.00
CA LEU A 115 -11.12 -14.11 -9.93
C LEU A 115 -9.98 -14.86 -9.28
N THR A 116 -9.97 -14.97 -7.93
CA THR A 116 -8.86 -15.52 -7.16
C THR A 116 -9.13 -16.96 -6.75
N PRO A 117 -8.37 -17.95 -7.28
CA PRO A 117 -8.53 -19.33 -6.85
C PRO A 117 -8.09 -19.52 -5.40
N MET A 118 -8.90 -20.23 -4.60
CA MET A 118 -8.61 -20.53 -3.19
C MET A 118 -7.24 -21.17 -2.99
N GLY A 119 -6.84 -22.12 -3.84
CA GLY A 119 -5.56 -22.79 -3.73
C GLY A 119 -4.32 -21.88 -3.86
N ILE A 120 -4.46 -20.65 -4.35
CA ILE A 120 -3.38 -19.66 -4.32
C ILE A 120 -3.26 -19.09 -2.91
N LEU A 121 -4.38 -18.72 -2.29
CA LEU A 121 -4.42 -18.18 -0.92
C LEU A 121 -3.95 -19.21 0.10
N GLU A 122 -4.32 -20.47 -0.04
CA GLU A 122 -3.89 -21.58 0.82
C GLU A 122 -2.36 -21.79 0.83
N ARG A 123 -1.67 -21.41 -0.25
CA ARG A 123 -0.21 -21.51 -0.37
C ARG A 123 0.54 -20.30 0.16
N MET A 124 -0.16 -19.22 0.53
CA MET A 124 0.48 -18.02 1.07
C MET A 124 1.20 -18.32 2.39
N THR A 125 2.49 -17.97 2.45
CA THR A 125 3.31 -18.22 3.65
C THR A 125 2.80 -17.43 4.85
N GLN A 126 2.44 -16.18 4.65
CA GLN A 126 1.90 -15.31 5.71
C GLN A 126 0.57 -15.84 6.29
N PHE A 127 -0.28 -16.47 5.47
CA PHE A 127 -1.50 -17.13 5.99
C PHE A 127 -1.14 -18.27 6.94
N LYS A 128 -0.16 -19.11 6.56
CA LYS A 128 0.28 -20.24 7.40
C LYS A 128 0.87 -19.76 8.73
N ASP A 129 1.74 -18.74 8.68
CA ASP A 129 2.38 -18.19 9.86
C ASP A 129 1.36 -17.53 10.81
N LYS A 130 0.46 -16.71 10.29
CA LYS A 130 -0.59 -16.04 11.06
C LYS A 130 -1.62 -17.02 11.63
N SER A 131 -1.96 -18.08 10.88
CA SER A 131 -2.85 -19.14 11.36
C SER A 131 -2.25 -19.88 12.56
N GLN A 132 -0.95 -20.14 12.57
CA GLN A 132 -0.26 -20.73 13.71
C GLN A 132 -0.24 -19.81 14.93
N GLN A 133 -0.08 -18.50 14.72
CA GLN A 133 -0.09 -17.51 15.80
C GLN A 133 -1.49 -17.23 16.36
N ASN A 134 -2.54 -17.48 15.58
CA ASN A 134 -3.93 -17.19 15.92
C ASN A 134 -4.82 -18.45 15.85
N GLU A 135 -4.34 -19.60 16.31
CA GLU A 135 -5.03 -20.90 16.20
C GLU A 135 -6.50 -20.88 16.69
N LYS A 136 -6.81 -20.02 17.66
CA LYS A 136 -8.16 -19.90 18.24
C LYS A 136 -9.13 -19.08 17.39
N ASN A 137 -8.63 -18.28 16.46
CA ASN A 137 -9.45 -17.38 15.63
C ASN A 137 -8.92 -17.30 14.19
N ILE A 138 -8.93 -18.45 13.50
CA ILE A 138 -8.67 -18.48 12.05
C ILE A 138 -9.97 -18.17 11.34
N ASN A 139 -10.17 -16.92 10.96
CA ASN A 139 -11.39 -16.46 10.29
C ASN A 139 -11.17 -16.22 8.80
N VAL A 140 -12.28 -16.03 8.06
CA VAL A 140 -12.24 -15.80 6.61
C VAL A 140 -11.44 -14.54 6.25
N GLY A 141 -11.51 -13.46 7.04
CA GLY A 141 -10.73 -12.26 6.80
C GLY A 141 -9.23 -12.51 6.87
N LEU A 142 -8.77 -13.38 7.78
CA LEU A 142 -7.36 -13.79 7.84
C LEU A 142 -6.92 -14.59 6.61
N PHE A 143 -7.84 -15.32 5.99
CA PHE A 143 -7.60 -16.05 4.74
C PHE A 143 -7.61 -15.13 3.53
N ASP A 144 -8.52 -14.14 3.51
CA ASP A 144 -8.86 -13.31 2.35
C ASP A 144 -8.12 -11.96 2.29
N TYR A 145 -7.47 -11.52 3.37
CA TYR A 145 -6.80 -10.22 3.39
C TYR A 145 -5.80 -9.97 2.24
N PRO A 146 -5.15 -11.00 1.61
CA PRO A 146 -4.28 -10.73 0.47
C PRO A 146 -5.05 -10.22 -0.77
N VAL A 147 -6.34 -10.56 -0.90
CA VAL A 147 -7.20 -10.03 -1.95
C VAL A 147 -7.64 -8.61 -1.62
N LEU A 148 -7.97 -8.32 -0.35
CA LEU A 148 -8.22 -6.96 0.12
C LEU A 148 -6.98 -6.06 -0.11
N GLN A 149 -5.78 -6.53 0.21
CA GLN A 149 -4.53 -5.80 -0.06
C GLN A 149 -4.35 -5.55 -1.58
N THR A 150 -4.71 -6.50 -2.41
CA THR A 150 -4.71 -6.32 -3.86
C THR A 150 -5.70 -5.24 -4.29
N ALA A 151 -6.91 -5.23 -3.72
CA ALA A 151 -7.90 -4.20 -3.99
C ALA A 151 -7.41 -2.81 -3.56
N ASP A 152 -6.77 -2.70 -2.38
CA ASP A 152 -6.18 -1.47 -1.88
C ASP A 152 -5.20 -0.85 -2.89
N ILE A 153 -4.36 -1.68 -3.49
CA ILE A 153 -3.35 -1.22 -4.46
C ILE A 153 -4.00 -0.86 -5.80
N LEU A 154 -4.85 -1.74 -6.31
CA LEU A 154 -5.41 -1.62 -7.66
C LEU A 154 -6.45 -0.51 -7.77
N LEU A 155 -7.23 -0.24 -6.71
CA LEU A 155 -8.23 0.83 -6.66
C LEU A 155 -7.63 2.19 -7.05
N TYR A 156 -6.42 2.46 -6.59
CA TYR A 156 -5.66 3.68 -6.89
C TYR A 156 -4.72 3.55 -8.07
N LYS A 157 -4.73 2.43 -8.79
CA LYS A 157 -3.78 2.14 -9.87
C LYS A 157 -2.32 2.25 -9.40
N GLY A 158 -2.04 1.74 -8.19
CA GLY A 158 -0.70 1.73 -7.61
C GLY A 158 0.29 0.94 -8.48
N GLN A 159 1.35 1.61 -8.92
CA GLN A 159 2.39 1.01 -9.76
C GLN A 159 3.59 0.53 -8.94
N THR A 160 3.80 1.15 -7.78
CA THR A 160 4.92 0.88 -6.88
C THR A 160 4.41 0.69 -5.46
N VAL A 161 4.86 -0.36 -4.79
CA VAL A 161 4.44 -0.68 -3.42
C VAL A 161 5.70 -0.94 -2.57
N PRO A 162 6.09 -0.01 -1.68
CA PRO A 162 7.21 -0.22 -0.78
C PRO A 162 6.84 -1.27 0.27
N VAL A 163 7.63 -2.34 0.33
CA VAL A 163 7.36 -3.50 1.19
C VAL A 163 8.65 -4.09 1.76
N GLY A 164 8.52 -4.83 2.87
CA GLY A 164 9.52 -5.77 3.33
C GLY A 164 9.52 -7.07 2.51
N GLU A 165 10.57 -7.87 2.63
CA GLU A 165 10.72 -9.14 1.91
C GLU A 165 9.55 -10.11 2.15
N ASP A 166 8.99 -10.11 3.35
CA ASP A 166 7.86 -10.94 3.77
C ASP A 166 6.56 -10.61 3.03
N GLN A 167 6.45 -9.44 2.39
CA GLN A 167 5.29 -8.99 1.63
C GLN A 167 5.42 -9.14 0.10
N VAL A 168 6.57 -9.57 -0.39
CA VAL A 168 6.80 -9.74 -1.84
C VAL A 168 5.77 -10.69 -2.46
N GLN A 169 5.44 -11.79 -1.78
CA GLN A 169 4.46 -12.77 -2.25
C GLN A 169 3.06 -12.15 -2.45
N HIS A 170 2.67 -11.17 -1.62
CA HIS A 170 1.38 -10.47 -1.77
C HIS A 170 1.38 -9.58 -3.02
N ILE A 171 2.51 -8.93 -3.33
CA ILE A 171 2.59 -8.10 -4.54
C ILE A 171 2.59 -8.96 -5.80
N GLU A 172 3.21 -10.14 -5.77
CA GLU A 172 3.13 -11.10 -6.88
C GLU A 172 1.68 -11.59 -7.08
N LEU A 173 0.94 -11.86 -6.00
CA LEU A 173 -0.48 -12.18 -6.07
C LEU A 173 -1.28 -11.01 -6.71
N SER A 174 -1.01 -9.78 -6.27
CA SER A 174 -1.68 -8.58 -6.83
C SER A 174 -1.43 -8.43 -8.33
N ARG A 175 -0.22 -8.72 -8.81
CA ARG A 175 0.12 -8.74 -10.24
C ARG A 175 -0.65 -9.82 -11.00
N GLU A 176 -0.73 -11.02 -10.42
CA GLU A 176 -1.47 -12.14 -11.04
C GLU A 176 -2.95 -11.80 -11.17
N ILE A 177 -3.56 -11.25 -10.12
CA ILE A 177 -4.96 -10.84 -10.13
C ILE A 177 -5.19 -9.71 -11.15
N ALA A 178 -4.31 -8.69 -11.19
CA ALA A 178 -4.39 -7.61 -12.16
C ALA A 178 -4.38 -8.14 -13.61
N ARG A 179 -3.47 -9.07 -13.94
CA ARG A 179 -3.42 -9.72 -15.26
C ARG A 179 -4.69 -10.49 -15.58
N LYS A 180 -5.20 -11.28 -14.63
CA LYS A 180 -6.47 -12.03 -14.82
C LYS A 180 -7.63 -11.10 -15.09
N PHE A 181 -7.72 -10.00 -14.33
CA PHE A 181 -8.74 -8.99 -14.54
C PHE A 181 -8.62 -8.37 -15.94
N ASN A 182 -7.44 -7.88 -16.29
CA ASN A 182 -7.18 -7.23 -17.57
C ASN A 182 -7.44 -8.18 -18.76
N THR A 183 -7.04 -9.45 -18.66
CA THR A 183 -7.30 -10.45 -19.69
C THR A 183 -8.80 -10.68 -19.89
N ARG A 184 -9.60 -10.63 -18.83
CA ARG A 184 -11.02 -10.93 -18.88
C ARG A 184 -11.89 -9.73 -19.25
N TYR A 185 -11.53 -8.55 -18.80
CA TYR A 185 -12.37 -7.35 -18.86
C TYR A 185 -11.76 -6.20 -19.67
N GLY A 186 -10.53 -6.33 -20.14
CA GLY A 186 -9.77 -5.28 -20.81
C GLY A 186 -8.79 -4.56 -19.87
N GLU A 187 -7.81 -3.88 -20.47
CA GLU A 187 -6.75 -3.19 -19.76
C GLU A 187 -7.29 -2.05 -18.87
N LEU A 188 -7.18 -2.24 -17.55
CA LEU A 188 -7.60 -1.26 -16.53
C LEU A 188 -6.53 -1.04 -15.47
N PHE A 189 -5.95 -2.11 -14.94
CA PHE A 189 -5.04 -2.08 -13.82
C PHE A 189 -3.59 -2.20 -14.25
N PRO A 190 -2.67 -1.34 -13.75
CA PRO A 190 -1.25 -1.58 -13.90
C PRO A 190 -0.85 -2.82 -13.08
N GLU A 191 0.22 -3.49 -13.50
CA GLU A 191 0.84 -4.54 -12.69
C GLU A 191 1.72 -3.91 -11.62
N PRO A 192 1.37 -3.99 -10.32
CA PRO A 192 2.15 -3.37 -9.27
C PRO A 192 3.53 -4.03 -9.12
N GLN A 193 4.53 -3.22 -8.81
CA GLN A 193 5.90 -3.66 -8.55
C GLN A 193 6.24 -3.42 -7.08
N HIS A 194 6.84 -4.39 -6.42
CA HIS A 194 7.38 -4.17 -5.10
C HIS A 194 8.64 -3.30 -5.16
N LEU A 195 8.78 -2.44 -4.17
CA LEU A 195 9.99 -1.68 -3.90
C LEU A 195 10.52 -2.12 -2.53
N LEU A 196 11.61 -2.88 -2.52
CA LEU A 196 12.17 -3.35 -1.26
C LEU A 196 12.72 -2.16 -0.45
N SER A 197 12.31 -2.09 0.81
CA SER A 197 12.87 -1.14 1.75
C SER A 197 14.34 -1.50 2.04
N ASN A 198 15.22 -0.53 1.88
CA ASN A 198 16.63 -0.67 2.29
C ASN A 198 16.82 -0.59 3.82
N ALA A 199 15.73 -0.53 4.58
CA ALA A 199 15.83 -0.48 6.04
C ALA A 199 16.41 -1.78 6.58
N PRO A 200 17.44 -1.72 7.43
CA PRO A 200 17.98 -2.92 8.06
C PRO A 200 16.88 -3.55 8.93
N ARG A 201 16.85 -4.88 8.97
CA ARG A 201 15.96 -5.60 9.89
C ARG A 201 16.32 -5.20 11.32
N ILE A 202 15.43 -4.47 11.97
CA ILE A 202 15.65 -4.02 13.35
C ILE A 202 15.18 -5.15 14.25
N MET A 203 16.13 -5.69 15.01
CA MET A 203 15.87 -6.69 16.04
C MET A 203 15.52 -6.00 17.35
N GLY A 204 14.67 -6.64 18.16
CA GLY A 204 14.42 -6.21 19.53
C GLY A 204 15.73 -6.19 20.35
N LEU A 205 15.70 -5.53 21.51
CA LEU A 205 16.87 -5.44 22.40
C LEU A 205 17.37 -6.81 22.88
N ASP A 206 16.53 -7.84 22.80
CA ASP A 206 16.88 -9.24 23.09
C ASP A 206 17.67 -9.92 21.95
N GLY A 207 17.79 -9.30 20.80
CA GLY A 207 18.46 -9.81 19.61
C GLY A 207 17.79 -11.05 18.97
N LYS A 208 16.59 -11.46 19.44
CA LYS A 208 15.89 -12.68 19.01
C LYS A 208 14.55 -12.39 18.31
N ASN A 209 13.83 -11.41 18.80
CA ASN A 209 12.51 -11.04 18.26
C ASN A 209 12.60 -9.75 17.43
N LYS A 210 11.56 -9.54 16.60
CA LYS A 210 11.41 -8.34 15.75
C LYS A 210 10.78 -7.23 16.56
#